data_2d2b9a8e75288a21758fb97247e8eb25
#
_entry.id   2d2b9a8e75288a21758fb97247e8eb25
#
_cell.length_a   1.000
_cell.length_b   1.000
_cell.length_c   1.000
_cell.angle_alpha   90.00
_cell.angle_beta   90.00
_cell.angle_gamma   90.00
#
_symmetry.space_group_name_H-M   'P 1'
#
loop_
_entity.id
_entity.type
_entity.pdbx_description
1 polymer ?
#
loop_
_entity_poly.entity_id
_entity_poly.type
_entity_poly.pdbx_seq_one_letter_code
_entity_poly.pdbx_strand_id
1 'polypeptide(L)'
;GLIWYYKNSNGRNLFGHNGGDIGVSTEMFISLSDEIGVIVLMNSSNYNPMIQIENAVFDFAEETNFITVGDINSDSLINIQDVILLINLVLIEDYDNIADLNQDNILDILDIVQLVNIILN
;
A
#
# COMPACT_ATOMS: atom_id res chain seq x y z
N GLY A 1 15.93 -10.03 -23.66
CA GLY A 1 14.86 -9.08 -23.35
C GLY A 1 14.21 -9.42 -22.04
N LEU A 2 13.68 -8.43 -21.34
CA LEU A 2 12.89 -8.64 -20.15
C LEU A 2 11.63 -9.44 -20.51
N ILE A 3 11.53 -10.68 -20.00
CA ILE A 3 10.38 -11.55 -20.25
C ILE A 3 9.43 -11.37 -19.05
N TRP A 4 8.48 -10.46 -19.20
CA TRP A 4 7.36 -10.32 -18.29
C TRP A 4 6.25 -11.29 -18.67
N TYR A 5 5.63 -11.93 -17.68
CA TYR A 5 4.58 -12.90 -17.94
C TYR A 5 3.50 -12.87 -16.87
N TYR A 6 2.35 -13.46 -17.20
CA TYR A 6 1.27 -13.67 -16.26
C TYR A 6 1.38 -15.06 -15.64
N LYS A 7 1.13 -15.14 -14.33
CA LYS A 7 0.92 -16.41 -13.63
C LYS A 7 -0.32 -16.32 -12.75
N ASN A 8 -0.94 -17.47 -12.47
CA ASN A 8 -1.91 -17.58 -11.40
C ASN A 8 -1.25 -18.21 -10.17
N SER A 9 -1.36 -17.57 -9.00
CA SER A 9 -0.84 -18.05 -7.74
C SER A 9 -1.87 -17.79 -6.65
N ASN A 10 -2.32 -18.84 -5.97
CA ASN A 10 -3.30 -18.76 -4.89
C ASN A 10 -4.58 -17.96 -5.26
N GLY A 11 -5.05 -18.14 -6.51
CA GLY A 11 -6.24 -17.44 -7.03
C GLY A 11 -5.98 -16.04 -7.60
N ARG A 12 -4.77 -15.50 -7.44
CA ARG A 12 -4.38 -14.18 -7.97
C ARG A 12 -3.84 -14.27 -9.38
N ASN A 13 -4.23 -13.34 -10.24
CA ASN A 13 -3.61 -13.14 -11.55
C ASN A 13 -2.46 -12.14 -11.42
N LEU A 14 -1.26 -12.64 -11.41
CA LEU A 14 -0.05 -11.86 -11.18
C LEU A 14 0.69 -11.59 -12.48
N PHE A 15 1.22 -10.38 -12.63
CA PHE A 15 2.07 -9.97 -13.74
C PHE A 15 3.45 -9.62 -13.22
N GLY A 16 4.49 -10.24 -13.77
CA GLY A 16 5.83 -10.00 -13.24
C GLY A 16 6.92 -10.81 -13.93
N HIS A 17 7.99 -10.98 -13.20
CA HIS A 17 9.21 -11.65 -13.65
C HIS A 17 9.89 -12.36 -12.49
N ASN A 18 10.50 -13.51 -12.78
CA ASN A 18 11.39 -14.19 -11.84
C ASN A 18 12.82 -14.24 -12.37
N GLY A 19 13.75 -14.48 -11.49
CA GLY A 19 15.15 -14.70 -11.80
C GLY A 19 15.76 -15.71 -10.83
N GLY A 20 16.86 -16.32 -11.27
CA GLY A 20 17.58 -17.27 -10.42
C GLY A 20 18.95 -17.59 -10.98
N ASP A 21 19.82 -17.96 -10.06
CA ASP A 21 21.14 -18.50 -10.32
C ASP A 21 21.52 -19.47 -9.20
N ILE A 22 22.72 -20.05 -9.25
CA ILE A 22 23.18 -20.96 -8.17
C ILE A 22 23.18 -20.22 -6.83
N GLY A 23 22.35 -20.73 -5.89
CA GLY A 23 22.24 -20.14 -4.55
C GLY A 23 21.37 -18.91 -4.44
N VAL A 24 20.67 -18.50 -5.51
CA VAL A 24 19.83 -17.30 -5.51
C VAL A 24 18.52 -17.55 -6.26
N SER A 25 17.42 -17.07 -5.71
CA SER A 25 16.12 -16.99 -6.39
C SER A 25 15.49 -15.62 -6.11
N THR A 26 14.85 -15.06 -7.12
CA THR A 26 14.18 -13.76 -7.02
C THR A 26 12.85 -13.80 -7.74
N GLU A 27 11.85 -13.12 -7.20
CA GLU A 27 10.57 -12.87 -7.86
C GLU A 27 10.14 -11.41 -7.65
N MET A 28 9.48 -10.87 -8.66
CA MET A 28 8.79 -9.60 -8.58
C MET A 28 7.47 -9.75 -9.33
N PHE A 29 6.36 -9.73 -8.61
CA PHE A 29 5.03 -9.86 -9.19
C PHE A 29 4.09 -8.79 -8.65
N ILE A 30 3.14 -8.40 -9.49
CA ILE A 30 2.14 -7.36 -9.21
C ILE A 30 0.77 -7.97 -9.44
N SER A 31 -0.13 -7.81 -8.48
CA SER A 31 -1.57 -7.96 -8.67
C SER A 31 -2.11 -6.62 -9.15
N LEU A 32 -2.53 -6.55 -10.42
CA LEU A 32 -3.04 -5.32 -11.01
C LEU A 32 -4.46 -4.98 -10.53
N SER A 33 -5.21 -5.99 -10.06
CA SER A 33 -6.55 -5.78 -9.50
C SER A 33 -6.52 -5.17 -8.10
N ASP A 34 -5.49 -5.50 -7.32
CA ASP A 34 -5.38 -5.13 -5.91
C ASP A 34 -4.34 -4.01 -5.69
N GLU A 35 -3.68 -3.59 -6.78
CA GLU A 35 -2.62 -2.57 -6.80
C GLU A 35 -1.44 -2.89 -5.87
N ILE A 36 -1.21 -4.20 -5.62
CA ILE A 36 -0.16 -4.69 -4.73
C ILE A 36 0.98 -5.28 -5.55
N GLY A 37 2.22 -4.89 -5.22
CA GLY A 37 3.44 -5.47 -5.76
C GLY A 37 4.28 -6.13 -4.66
N VAL A 38 4.78 -7.34 -4.94
CA VAL A 38 5.63 -8.11 -4.03
C VAL A 38 6.97 -8.41 -4.69
N ILE A 39 8.05 -8.20 -3.96
CA ILE A 39 9.41 -8.56 -4.37
C ILE A 39 9.98 -9.51 -3.32
N VAL A 40 10.42 -10.68 -3.76
CA VAL A 40 11.10 -11.67 -2.91
C VAL A 40 12.52 -11.88 -3.42
N LEU A 41 13.50 -11.68 -2.54
CA LEU A 41 14.92 -11.93 -2.79
C LEU A 41 15.40 -12.99 -1.80
N MET A 42 15.88 -14.12 -2.31
CA MET A 42 16.24 -15.25 -1.47
C MET A 42 17.62 -15.79 -1.83
N ASN A 43 18.43 -16.07 -0.83
CA ASN A 43 19.75 -16.69 -0.98
C ASN A 43 19.68 -18.23 -1.03
N SER A 44 18.78 -18.77 -1.83
CA SER A 44 18.55 -20.21 -2.02
C SER A 44 18.05 -20.46 -3.45
N SER A 45 18.39 -21.62 -4.02
CA SER A 45 17.83 -22.08 -5.29
C SER A 45 16.49 -22.84 -5.11
N ASN A 46 15.94 -22.93 -3.92
CA ASN A 46 14.70 -23.66 -3.65
C ASN A 46 13.48 -22.76 -3.88
N TYR A 47 12.75 -23.00 -4.94
CA TYR A 47 11.55 -22.21 -5.32
C TYR A 47 10.34 -22.47 -4.43
N ASN A 48 10.20 -23.62 -3.78
CA ASN A 48 9.01 -23.92 -2.99
C ASN A 48 8.82 -22.96 -1.80
N PRO A 49 9.84 -22.67 -0.98
CA PRO A 49 9.73 -21.67 0.06
C PRO A 49 9.47 -20.26 -0.49
N MET A 50 10.02 -19.94 -1.66
CA MET A 50 9.83 -18.61 -2.26
C MET A 50 8.38 -18.35 -2.63
N ILE A 51 7.70 -19.32 -3.25
CA ILE A 51 6.27 -19.23 -3.57
C ILE A 51 5.42 -19.10 -2.29
N GLN A 52 5.80 -19.82 -1.21
CA GLN A 52 5.11 -19.72 0.07
C GLN A 52 5.26 -18.32 0.69
N ILE A 53 6.47 -17.75 0.64
CA ILE A 53 6.76 -16.39 1.12
C ILE A 53 5.99 -15.36 0.28
N GLU A 54 6.02 -15.48 -1.04
CA GLU A 54 5.29 -14.59 -1.95
C GLU A 54 3.80 -14.57 -1.61
N ASN A 55 3.17 -15.74 -1.49
CA ASN A 55 1.76 -15.82 -1.16
C ASN A 55 1.46 -15.23 0.24
N ALA A 56 2.29 -15.53 1.24
CA ALA A 56 2.11 -14.99 2.59
C ALA A 56 2.25 -13.44 2.62
N VAL A 57 3.14 -12.88 1.82
CA VAL A 57 3.31 -11.43 1.71
C VAL A 57 2.13 -10.78 1.00
N PHE A 58 1.59 -11.41 -0.06
CA PHE A 58 0.35 -10.95 -0.69
C PHE A 58 -0.83 -11.03 0.26
N ASP A 59 -1.02 -12.16 0.96
CA ASP A 59 -2.09 -12.34 1.97
C ASP A 59 -2.01 -11.22 3.02
N PHE A 60 -0.82 -10.97 3.56
CA PHE A 60 -0.59 -9.90 4.53
C PHE A 60 -0.92 -8.50 3.97
N ALA A 61 -0.49 -8.21 2.74
CA ALA A 61 -0.73 -6.92 2.12
C ALA A 61 -2.22 -6.68 1.83
N GLU A 62 -2.96 -7.72 1.43
CA GLU A 62 -4.42 -7.65 1.20
C GLU A 62 -5.21 -7.48 2.51
N GLU A 63 -4.75 -8.11 3.60
CA GLU A 63 -5.36 -7.96 4.93
C GLU A 63 -5.02 -6.62 5.58
N THR A 64 -3.93 -5.99 5.13
CA THR A 64 -3.48 -4.72 5.68
C THR A 64 -4.18 -3.59 4.94
N ASN A 65 -5.14 -2.93 5.59
CA ASN A 65 -5.62 -1.65 5.11
C ASN A 65 -4.44 -0.67 5.18
N PHE A 66 -3.89 -0.30 4.01
CA PHE A 66 -2.90 0.76 3.96
C PHE A 66 -3.58 2.06 4.38
N ILE A 67 -3.24 2.52 5.57
CA ILE A 67 -3.70 3.80 6.08
C ILE A 67 -3.08 4.88 5.19
N THR A 68 -3.90 5.49 4.34
CA THR A 68 -3.49 6.63 3.54
C THR A 68 -3.72 7.89 4.36
N VAL A 69 -2.65 8.58 4.72
CA VAL A 69 -2.75 9.86 5.44
C VAL A 69 -3.63 10.82 4.64
N GLY A 70 -4.68 11.34 5.28
CA GLY A 70 -5.68 12.19 4.65
C GLY A 70 -6.96 11.49 4.21
N ASP A 71 -7.00 10.14 4.18
CA ASP A 71 -8.22 9.35 3.96
C ASP A 71 -8.86 9.05 5.32
N ILE A 72 -9.58 10.02 5.87
CA ILE A 72 -10.07 9.99 7.25
C ILE A 72 -11.28 9.07 7.40
N ASN A 73 -12.06 8.90 6.33
CA ASN A 73 -13.20 8.00 6.31
C ASN A 73 -12.86 6.56 5.89
N SER A 74 -11.60 6.31 5.50
CA SER A 74 -11.09 5.00 5.07
C SER A 74 -11.85 4.42 3.85
N ASP A 75 -12.30 5.28 2.91
CA ASP A 75 -12.96 4.86 1.68
C ASP A 75 -11.98 4.68 0.50
N SER A 76 -10.69 4.82 0.74
CA SER A 76 -9.58 4.78 -0.21
C SER A 76 -9.56 5.94 -1.21
N LEU A 77 -10.30 7.01 -0.96
CA LEU A 77 -10.35 8.22 -1.79
C LEU A 77 -10.12 9.46 -0.94
N ILE A 78 -9.06 10.19 -1.20
CA ILE A 78 -8.87 11.51 -0.56
C ILE A 78 -9.70 12.54 -1.31
N ASN A 79 -10.75 13.05 -0.65
CA ASN A 79 -11.69 13.99 -1.25
C ASN A 79 -12.29 14.97 -0.23
N ILE A 80 -13.31 15.76 -0.66
CA ILE A 80 -13.93 16.77 0.17
C ILE A 80 -14.61 16.22 1.44
N GLN A 81 -14.97 14.93 1.46
CA GLN A 81 -15.57 14.31 2.64
C GLN A 81 -14.56 14.22 3.77
N ASP A 82 -13.28 13.93 3.45
CA ASP A 82 -12.19 13.89 4.43
C ASP A 82 -11.91 15.28 5.00
N VAL A 83 -12.00 16.32 4.18
CA VAL A 83 -11.85 17.72 4.65
C VAL A 83 -12.93 18.04 5.68
N ILE A 84 -14.17 17.62 5.45
CA ILE A 84 -15.28 17.83 6.39
C ILE A 84 -15.03 17.08 7.71
N LEU A 85 -14.53 15.84 7.63
CA LEU A 85 -14.19 15.07 8.82
C LEU A 85 -13.02 15.68 9.58
N LEU A 86 -11.97 16.11 8.88
CA LEU A 86 -10.83 16.80 9.49
C LEU A 86 -11.25 18.08 10.23
N ILE A 87 -12.11 18.90 9.60
CA ILE A 87 -12.66 20.10 10.24
C ILE A 87 -13.40 19.73 11.55
N ASN A 88 -14.19 18.67 11.53
CA ASN A 88 -14.90 18.23 12.72
C ASN A 88 -13.93 17.80 13.83
N LEU A 89 -12.88 17.03 13.50
CA LEU A 89 -11.86 16.63 14.48
C LEU A 89 -11.17 17.84 15.10
N VAL A 90 -10.78 18.83 14.30
CA VAL A 90 -10.20 20.09 14.78
C VAL A 90 -11.15 20.84 15.71
N LEU A 91 -12.43 20.89 15.40
CA LEU A 91 -13.44 21.63 16.21
C LEU A 91 -13.74 20.98 17.55
N ILE A 92 -13.62 19.65 17.65
CA ILE A 92 -13.86 18.92 18.90
C ILE A 92 -12.56 18.65 19.68
N GLU A 93 -11.41 19.11 19.15
CA GLU A 93 -10.08 18.91 19.73
C GLU A 93 -9.74 17.41 19.91
N ASP A 94 -10.19 16.55 18.98
CA ASP A 94 -9.89 15.13 18.98
C ASP A 94 -8.73 14.85 17.99
N TYR A 95 -7.77 14.03 18.41
CA TYR A 95 -6.57 13.76 17.64
C TYR A 95 -6.68 12.43 16.89
N ASP A 96 -6.40 12.47 15.59
CA ASP A 96 -6.22 11.30 14.74
C ASP A 96 -4.93 11.45 13.91
N ASN A 97 -4.06 10.45 13.97
CA ASN A 97 -2.79 10.45 13.25
C ASN A 97 -2.93 10.40 11.72
N ILE A 98 -4.07 9.93 11.21
CA ILE A 98 -4.39 9.92 9.77
C ILE A 98 -4.68 11.34 9.28
N ALA A 99 -5.17 12.18 10.18
CA ALA A 99 -5.55 13.55 9.91
C ALA A 99 -4.41 14.56 10.15
N ASP A 100 -3.33 14.15 10.83
CA ASP A 100 -2.12 14.96 11.05
C ASP A 100 -1.20 14.87 9.83
N LEU A 101 -1.45 15.70 8.83
CA LEU A 101 -0.76 15.66 7.56
C LEU A 101 0.66 16.23 7.61
N ASN A 102 0.90 17.18 8.53
CA ASN A 102 2.22 17.79 8.69
C ASN A 102 3.11 17.06 9.72
N GLN A 103 2.54 16.09 10.48
CA GLN A 103 3.19 15.27 11.48
C GLN A 103 3.81 16.06 12.64
N ASP A 104 3.17 17.16 13.03
CA ASP A 104 3.60 17.97 14.19
C ASP A 104 2.93 17.57 15.51
N ASN A 105 2.05 16.56 15.49
CA ASN A 105 1.23 16.05 16.58
C ASN A 105 0.20 17.05 17.08
N ILE A 106 -0.19 18.01 16.27
CA ILE A 106 -1.27 18.96 16.53
C ILE A 106 -2.24 18.92 15.37
N LEU A 107 -3.50 18.68 15.63
CA LEU A 107 -4.52 18.72 14.58
C LEU A 107 -5.10 20.14 14.51
N ASP A 108 -4.76 20.87 13.43
CA ASP A 108 -5.16 22.26 13.27
C ASP A 108 -5.46 22.67 11.81
N ILE A 109 -5.56 23.97 11.58
CA ILE A 109 -5.86 24.55 10.26
C ILE A 109 -4.78 24.22 9.22
N LEU A 110 -3.54 23.94 9.60
CA LEU A 110 -2.46 23.64 8.67
C LEU A 110 -2.69 22.28 7.98
N ASP A 111 -3.24 21.32 8.72
CA ASP A 111 -3.60 20.00 8.17
C ASP A 111 -4.75 20.14 7.16
N ILE A 112 -5.75 20.95 7.47
CA ILE A 112 -6.87 21.23 6.57
C ILE A 112 -6.34 21.85 5.26
N VAL A 113 -5.43 22.81 5.33
CA VAL A 113 -4.82 23.43 4.16
C VAL A 113 -4.00 22.42 3.34
N GLN A 114 -3.26 21.55 4.00
CA GLN A 114 -2.51 20.50 3.30
C GLN A 114 -3.43 19.51 2.60
N LEU A 115 -4.48 19.04 3.27
CA LEU A 115 -5.45 18.12 2.69
C LEU A 115 -6.13 18.71 1.46
N VAL A 116 -6.55 19.98 1.53
CA VAL A 116 -7.12 20.69 0.39
C VAL A 116 -6.13 20.80 -0.76
N ASN A 117 -4.85 21.05 -0.49
CA ASN A 117 -3.81 21.10 -1.52
C ASN A 117 -3.60 19.74 -2.20
N ILE A 118 -3.69 18.63 -1.47
CA ILE A 118 -3.62 17.26 -2.04
C ILE A 118 -4.78 17.03 -3.01
N ILE A 119 -5.99 17.46 -2.67
CA ILE A 119 -7.19 17.28 -3.49
C ILE A 119 -7.16 18.12 -4.78
N LEU A 120 -6.51 19.28 -4.74
CA LEU A 120 -6.49 20.22 -5.87
C LEU A 120 -5.36 19.99 -6.88
N ASN A 121 -4.37 19.13 -6.58
CA ASN A 121 -3.22 18.82 -7.45
C ASN A 121 -3.31 17.45 -8.08
#